data_1916e43d851fb24dfda2e2dc7784779b
#
_entry.id   1916e43d851fb24dfda2e2dc7784779b
#
_cell.length_a   1.000
_cell.length_b   1.000
_cell.length_c   1.000
_cell.angle_alpha   90.00
_cell.angle_beta   90.00
_cell.angle_gamma   90.00
#
_symmetry.space_group_name_H-M   'P 1'
#
loop_
_entity.id
_entity.type
_entity.pdbx_description
1 polymer ?
#
loop_
_entity_poly.entity_id
_entity_poly.type
_entity_poly.pdbx_seq_one_letter_code
_entity_poly.pdbx_strand_id
1 'polypeptide(L)' 'KGKIWCPSMAEYEKKVRDELKRNGCWFVRHGKGDHDIWYSPITGIHVTVDGKIKSRHTANEIMKQSGIKTRF' A
#
# COMPACT_ATOMS: atom_id res chain seq x y z
N LYS A 1 -18.25 -16.91 11.06
CA LYS A 1 -18.13 -16.39 10.96
C LYS A 1 -18.66 -15.65 10.31
N GLY A 2 -18.95 -15.43 9.66
CA GLY A 2 -19.63 -14.63 8.94
C GLY A 2 -19.62 -13.25 9.26
N LYS A 3 -18.58 -12.73 9.38
CA LYS A 3 -18.53 -11.45 9.68
C LYS A 3 -19.05 -10.63 8.59
N ILE A 4 -19.98 -9.85 8.81
CA ILE A 4 -20.44 -8.93 7.85
C ILE A 4 -19.41 -7.90 7.64
N TRP A 5 -19.06 -7.73 6.42
CA TRP A 5 -18.02 -6.84 6.15
C TRP A 5 -18.42 -5.85 5.10
N CYS A 6 -18.33 -4.59 5.40
CA CYS A 6 -18.68 -3.55 4.48
C CYS A 6 -17.43 -2.98 3.86
N PRO A 7 -17.34 -3.00 2.56
CA PRO A 7 -16.18 -2.41 1.91
C PRO A 7 -16.15 -0.93 2.26
N SER A 8 -14.99 -0.47 2.58
CA SER A 8 -14.84 0.93 2.89
C SER A 8 -13.97 1.57 1.85
N MET A 9 -13.90 2.88 1.89
CA MET A 9 -13.06 3.58 0.95
C MET A 9 -11.60 3.33 1.20
N ALA A 10 -11.25 2.83 2.36
CA ALA A 10 -9.86 2.55 2.68
C ALA A 10 -9.49 1.10 2.46
N GLU A 11 -10.31 0.38 1.74
CA GLU A 11 -10.06 -1.05 1.55
C GLU A 11 -8.74 -1.33 0.87
N TYR A 12 -8.43 -0.61 -0.17
CA TYR A 12 -7.18 -0.84 -0.88
C TYR A 12 -5.99 -0.42 -0.07
N GLU A 13 -6.17 0.58 0.77
CA GLU A 13 -5.09 1.04 1.62
C GLU A 13 -4.58 -0.09 2.51
N LYS A 14 -5.49 -0.81 3.14
CA LYS A 14 -5.10 -1.90 3.99
C LYS A 14 -4.43 -3.02 3.19
N LYS A 15 -4.99 -3.35 2.05
CA LYS A 15 -4.44 -4.40 1.22
C LYS A 15 -3.05 -4.04 0.73
N VAL A 16 -2.84 -2.79 0.37
CA VAL A 16 -1.54 -2.33 -0.07
C VAL A 16 -0.52 -2.44 1.05
N ARG A 17 -0.88 -2.00 2.23
CA ARG A 17 0.03 -2.09 3.36
C ARG A 17 0.38 -3.53 3.70
N ASP A 18 -0.61 -4.40 3.65
CA ASP A 18 -0.36 -5.80 3.95
C ASP A 18 0.59 -6.41 2.94
N GLU A 19 0.42 -6.09 1.68
CA GLU A 19 1.30 -6.61 0.65
C GLU A 19 2.71 -6.04 0.80
N LEU A 20 2.81 -4.78 1.15
CA LEU A 20 4.12 -4.19 1.37
C LEU A 20 4.86 -4.91 2.48
N LYS A 21 4.18 -5.15 3.59
CA LYS A 21 4.78 -5.84 4.71
C LYS A 21 5.16 -7.27 4.34
N ARG A 22 4.30 -7.93 3.60
CA ARG A 22 4.54 -9.31 3.21
C ARG A 22 5.80 -9.43 2.35
N ASN A 23 6.07 -8.41 1.58
CA ASN A 23 7.21 -8.43 0.68
C ASN A 23 8.46 -7.77 1.27
N GLY A 24 8.45 -7.52 2.56
CA GLY A 24 9.63 -7.03 3.24
C GLY A 24 9.80 -5.52 3.25
N CYS A 25 8.80 -4.80 2.78
CA CYS A 25 8.82 -3.35 2.86
C CYS A 25 8.41 -2.91 4.26
N TRP A 26 8.84 -1.74 4.66
CA TRP A 26 8.49 -1.24 5.98
C TRP A 26 8.23 0.25 5.95
N PHE A 27 7.46 0.69 6.94
CA PHE A 27 7.13 2.08 7.10
C PHE A 27 8.36 2.83 7.60
N VAL A 28 8.63 3.96 6.98
CA VAL A 28 9.77 4.79 7.35
C VAL A 28 9.32 6.00 8.15
N ARG A 29 8.42 6.77 7.57
CA ARG A 29 7.95 7.97 8.24
C ARG A 29 6.71 8.49 7.53
N HIS A 30 6.05 9.46 8.15
CA HIS A 30 4.93 10.12 7.49
C HIS A 30 5.47 11.13 6.50
N GLY A 31 4.84 11.20 5.36
CA GLY A 31 5.15 12.21 4.39
C GLY A 31 4.24 13.40 4.59
N LYS A 32 4.03 14.16 3.53
CA LYS A 32 3.15 15.29 3.60
C LYS A 32 1.70 14.85 3.62
N GLY A 33 0.91 15.52 4.43
CA GLY A 33 -0.51 15.25 4.48
C GLY A 33 -0.79 13.82 4.89
N ASP A 34 -1.59 13.13 4.09
CA ASP A 34 -1.98 11.76 4.40
C ASP A 34 -1.04 10.73 3.79
N HIS A 35 0.10 11.15 3.28
CA HIS A 35 1.02 10.20 2.64
C HIS A 35 1.95 9.58 3.66
N ASP A 36 2.27 8.32 3.45
CA ASP A 36 3.26 7.61 4.24
C ASP A 36 4.41 7.25 3.32
N ILE A 37 5.61 7.27 3.88
CA ILE A 37 6.80 6.88 3.13
C ILE A 37 7.20 5.49 3.58
N TRP A 38 7.28 4.57 2.64
CA TRP A 38 7.71 3.20 2.89
C TRP A 38 8.96 2.94 2.10
N TYR A 39 9.77 2.04 2.60
CA TYR A 39 10.98 1.65 1.89
C TYR A 39 10.80 0.25 1.31
N SER A 40 11.14 0.11 0.05
CA SER A 40 11.07 -1.18 -0.62
C SER A 40 12.48 -1.68 -0.88
N PRO A 41 12.90 -2.74 -0.21
CA PRO A 41 14.21 -3.31 -0.47
C PRO A 41 14.28 -4.03 -1.81
N ILE A 42 13.15 -4.34 -2.40
CA ILE A 42 13.11 -5.00 -3.69
C ILE A 42 13.68 -4.10 -4.77
N THR A 43 13.22 -2.86 -4.79
CA THR A 43 13.70 -1.89 -5.76
C THR A 43 14.73 -0.94 -5.17
N GLY A 44 14.87 -0.95 -3.84
CA GLY A 44 15.83 -0.09 -3.18
C GLY A 44 15.42 1.38 -3.17
N ILE A 45 14.15 1.66 -3.27
CA ILE A 45 13.67 3.04 -3.30
C ILE A 45 12.58 3.25 -2.26
N HIS A 46 12.34 4.50 -1.96
CA HIS A 46 11.23 4.86 -1.09
C HIS A 46 9.97 5.01 -1.91
N VAL A 47 8.88 4.53 -1.37
CA VAL A 47 7.60 4.54 -2.05
C VAL A 47 6.62 5.37 -1.24
N THR A 48 5.90 6.25 -1.90
CA THR A 48 4.88 7.05 -1.25
C THR A 48 3.56 6.30 -1.31
N VAL A 49 2.96 6.08 -0.15
CA VAL A 49 1.69 5.38 -0.06
C VAL A 49 0.64 6.37 0.43
N ASP A 50 -0.39 6.56 -0.36
CA ASP A 50 -1.47 7.47 0.03
C ASP A 50 -2.21 6.92 1.22
N GLY A 51 -2.63 7.81 2.09
CA GLY A 51 -3.42 7.41 3.24
C GLY A 51 -4.80 6.94 2.85
N LYS A 52 -5.29 7.34 1.67
CA LYS A 52 -6.59 6.92 1.20
C LYS A 52 -6.48 6.47 -0.24
N ILE A 53 -6.47 5.19 -0.42
CA ILE A 53 -6.36 4.62 -1.75
C ILE A 53 -7.74 4.18 -2.18
N LYS A 54 -8.35 4.93 -3.06
CA LYS A 54 -9.72 4.69 -3.47
C LYS A 54 -9.86 3.85 -4.72
N SER A 55 -8.81 3.71 -5.48
CA SER A 55 -8.91 2.94 -6.69
C SER A 55 -7.82 1.90 -6.76
N ARG A 56 -8.14 0.80 -7.40
CA ARG A 56 -7.14 -0.23 -7.55
C ARG A 56 -6.01 0.20 -8.48
N HIS A 57 -6.30 1.17 -9.34
CA HIS A 57 -5.27 1.69 -10.23
C HIS A 57 -4.13 2.30 -9.39
N THR A 58 -4.47 3.11 -8.41
CA THR A 58 -3.47 3.68 -7.52
C THR A 58 -2.75 2.59 -6.73
N ALA A 59 -3.50 1.61 -6.25
CA ALA A 59 -2.91 0.51 -5.51
C ALA A 59 -1.90 -0.24 -6.37
N ASN A 60 -2.27 -0.50 -7.61
CA ASN A 60 -1.38 -1.21 -8.52
C ASN A 60 -0.12 -0.41 -8.84
N GLU A 61 -0.25 0.91 -8.92
CA GLU A 61 0.91 1.76 -9.15
C GLU A 61 1.89 1.64 -8.00
N ILE A 62 1.37 1.62 -6.78
CA ILE A 62 2.23 1.48 -5.61
C ILE A 62 2.94 0.14 -5.64
N MET A 63 2.21 -0.91 -6.00
CA MET A 63 2.81 -2.23 -6.11
C MET A 63 3.91 -2.24 -7.15
N LYS A 64 3.66 -1.61 -8.28
CA LYS A 64 4.64 -1.54 -9.35
C LYS A 64 5.89 -0.82 -8.90
N GLN A 65 5.72 0.32 -8.25
CA GLN A 65 6.87 1.08 -7.77
C GLN A 65 7.67 0.31 -6.74
N SER A 66 6.99 -0.48 -5.95
CA SER A 66 7.65 -1.26 -4.90
C SER A 66 8.31 -2.53 -5.44
N GLY A 67 8.07 -2.87 -6.69
CA GLY A 67 8.62 -4.09 -7.26
C GLY A 67 7.83 -5.33 -6.89
N ILE A 68 6.62 -5.13 -6.39
CA ILE A 68 5.76 -6.25 -5.99
C ILE A 68 4.91 -6.64 -7.17
N LYS A 69 4.80 -7.92 -7.41
CA LYS A 69 4.06 -8.42 -8.57
C LYS A 69 2.57 -8.51 -8.35
N THR A 70 2.14 -8.35 -7.13
CA THR A 70 0.72 -8.42 -6.82
C THR A 70 -0.06 -7.31 -7.51
N ARG A 71 -1.23 -7.66 -8.01
CA ARG A 71 -2.13 -6.70 -8.61
C ARG A 71 -3.51 -6.87 -7.99
N PHE A 72 -4.22 -5.78 -7.91
CA PHE A 72 -5.58 -5.79 -7.33
C PHE A 72 -6.64 -5.66 -8.40
#